data_105184737f116b4d7d0ecc43b332a755
#
_entry.id   105184737f116b4d7d0ecc43b332a755
#
_cell.length_a   1.000
_cell.length_b   1.000
_cell.length_c   1.000
_cell.angle_alpha   90.00
_cell.angle_beta   90.00
_cell.angle_gamma   90.00
#
_symmetry.space_group_name_H-M   'P 1'
#
loop_
_entity.id
_entity.type
_entity.pdbx_description
1 polymer ?
#
loop_
_entity_poly.entity_id
_entity_poly.type
_entity_poly.pdbx_seq_one_letter_code
_entity_poly.pdbx_strand_id
1 'polypeptide(L)'
;MFERTRTVPEDYRGFQGLPVRRFTIGPADEQIAVHVSGRLGIGRIPVVCVPGYQRNMSDFADFVNHFRGAHIDDWPVVLVDLKGRGRSSDRRDKSRYVSTVDARDLIQVLAALAVDGAILVGQGYGGQVTMALAAERPNLVVGAVLIDAGPVSDPRGLVRLRNNLKDLGATRSEASYRAMSRRMLAPDYPAANDRLLALLAGRTHYLDQRGRVHALFDPHLIKMLEVFEHDDILVPQWPLYNALANAPLMLMRTQLTEQVRRETFEEMLRRRRDCEGYVIEGQGSPALLNTPEDVEPFADFVRRLLKRRRAA
;
A
#
# COMPACT_ATOMS: atom_id res chain seq x y z
N MET A 1 -22.23 21.35 10.64
CA MET A 1 -22.23 20.84 9.26
C MET A 1 -21.89 19.35 9.36
N PHE A 2 -22.86 18.45 9.17
CA PHE A 2 -22.59 17.00 9.26
C PHE A 2 -21.64 16.64 8.11
N GLU A 3 -20.41 16.24 8.42
CA GLU A 3 -19.52 15.63 7.43
C GLU A 3 -20.21 14.39 6.87
N ARG A 4 -20.48 14.39 5.57
CA ARG A 4 -21.07 13.21 4.91
C ARG A 4 -20.06 12.08 5.01
N THR A 5 -20.44 11.02 5.69
CA THR A 5 -19.68 9.78 5.72
C THR A 5 -19.43 9.32 4.29
N ARG A 6 -18.18 9.04 3.95
CA ARG A 6 -17.80 8.51 2.64
C ARG A 6 -18.52 7.17 2.42
N THR A 7 -19.28 7.07 1.35
CA THR A 7 -19.95 5.83 0.96
C THR A 7 -19.24 5.24 -0.24
N VAL A 8 -18.72 4.04 -0.11
CA VAL A 8 -18.15 3.27 -1.21
C VAL A 8 -19.19 2.25 -1.65
N PRO A 9 -19.59 2.22 -2.94
CA PRO A 9 -20.55 1.23 -3.43
C PRO A 9 -20.01 -0.20 -3.21
N GLU A 10 -20.84 -1.10 -2.68
CA GLU A 10 -20.44 -2.50 -2.42
C GLU A 10 -20.13 -3.26 -3.72
N ASP A 11 -20.85 -2.92 -4.79
CA ASP A 11 -20.73 -3.50 -6.13
C ASP A 11 -19.68 -2.80 -7.01
N TYR A 12 -18.90 -1.88 -6.43
CA TYR A 12 -17.90 -1.16 -7.21
C TYR A 12 -16.88 -2.11 -7.84
N ARG A 13 -16.78 -2.06 -9.18
CA ARG A 13 -15.93 -2.98 -9.98
C ARG A 13 -14.47 -3.01 -9.56
N GLY A 14 -13.92 -1.91 -9.02
CA GLY A 14 -12.54 -1.87 -8.51
C GLY A 14 -12.27 -2.84 -7.36
N PHE A 15 -13.32 -3.36 -6.71
CA PHE A 15 -13.22 -4.35 -5.63
C PHE A 15 -13.77 -5.73 -6.02
N GLN A 16 -14.00 -5.96 -7.30
CA GLN A 16 -14.49 -7.25 -7.79
C GLN A 16 -13.49 -8.37 -7.41
N GLY A 17 -14.01 -9.47 -6.88
CA GLY A 17 -13.17 -10.61 -6.44
C GLY A 17 -12.48 -10.41 -5.08
N LEU A 18 -12.70 -9.29 -4.39
CA LEU A 18 -12.11 -8.96 -3.10
C LEU A 18 -13.19 -8.85 -2.00
N PRO A 19 -13.94 -9.90 -1.65
CA PRO A 19 -14.89 -9.85 -0.53
C PRO A 19 -14.15 -9.49 0.77
N VAL A 20 -14.79 -8.70 1.65
CA VAL A 20 -14.16 -8.23 2.89
C VAL A 20 -14.87 -8.70 4.15
N ARG A 21 -14.08 -8.90 5.19
CA ARG A 21 -14.51 -8.92 6.58
C ARG A 21 -14.19 -7.56 7.19
N ARG A 22 -15.02 -7.09 8.11
CA ARG A 22 -14.82 -5.81 8.80
C ARG A 22 -14.50 -6.06 10.27
N PHE A 23 -13.48 -5.40 10.77
CA PHE A 23 -13.04 -5.47 12.16
C PHE A 23 -13.18 -4.10 12.80
N THR A 24 -13.90 -4.02 13.91
CA THR A 24 -13.97 -2.80 14.73
C THR A 24 -12.65 -2.66 15.49
N ILE A 25 -11.90 -1.61 15.20
CA ILE A 25 -10.59 -1.35 15.77
C ILE A 25 -10.58 0.08 16.33
N GLY A 26 -10.37 0.21 17.65
CA GLY A 26 -10.42 1.50 18.33
C GLY A 26 -11.86 1.93 18.63
N PRO A 27 -12.29 3.17 18.31
CA PRO A 27 -13.68 3.62 18.53
C PRO A 27 -14.70 2.70 17.85
N ALA A 28 -15.87 2.50 18.50
CA ALA A 28 -16.85 1.48 18.15
C ALA A 28 -17.40 1.54 16.71
N ASP A 29 -17.33 2.68 16.07
CA ASP A 29 -17.79 2.90 14.69
C ASP A 29 -16.66 2.92 13.66
N GLU A 30 -15.40 2.81 14.09
CA GLU A 30 -14.25 2.75 13.20
C GLU A 30 -13.91 1.30 12.84
N GLN A 31 -14.13 0.93 11.59
CA GLN A 31 -13.91 -0.42 11.07
C GLN A 31 -12.79 -0.46 10.03
N ILE A 32 -12.05 -1.55 10.02
CA ILE A 32 -11.06 -1.88 9.00
C ILE A 32 -11.59 -3.02 8.15
N ALA A 33 -11.57 -2.81 6.83
CA ALA A 33 -11.92 -3.81 5.84
C ALA A 33 -10.69 -4.64 5.47
N VAL A 34 -10.85 -5.96 5.51
CA VAL A 34 -9.79 -6.94 5.24
C VAL A 34 -10.30 -7.99 4.29
N HIS A 35 -9.55 -8.27 3.24
CA HIS A 35 -9.73 -9.41 2.36
C HIS A 35 -8.70 -10.49 2.71
N VAL A 36 -9.14 -11.74 2.78
CA VAL A 36 -8.25 -12.88 2.98
C VAL A 36 -8.41 -13.84 1.80
N SER A 37 -7.34 -14.04 1.07
CA SER A 37 -7.22 -15.06 0.03
C SER A 37 -6.44 -16.24 0.59
N GLY A 38 -6.90 -17.46 0.34
CA GLY A 38 -6.33 -18.68 0.96
C GLY A 38 -6.81 -18.87 2.41
N ARG A 39 -6.21 -19.85 3.10
CA ARG A 39 -6.61 -20.22 4.47
C ARG A 39 -5.58 -19.77 5.49
N LEU A 40 -6.00 -18.90 6.41
CA LEU A 40 -5.27 -18.68 7.65
C LEU A 40 -5.33 -19.95 8.52
N GLY A 41 -4.28 -20.21 9.27
CA GLY A 41 -4.24 -21.37 10.18
C GLY A 41 -2.92 -21.45 10.93
N ILE A 42 -2.88 -22.32 11.94
CA ILE A 42 -1.71 -22.55 12.77
C ILE A 42 -0.52 -22.98 11.90
N GLY A 43 0.62 -22.30 12.07
CA GLY A 43 1.85 -22.60 11.33
C GLY A 43 1.89 -22.04 9.89
N ARG A 44 0.84 -21.39 9.42
CA ARG A 44 0.83 -20.68 8.14
C ARG A 44 1.10 -19.20 8.34
N ILE A 45 2.19 -18.72 7.80
CA ILE A 45 2.60 -17.31 7.89
C ILE A 45 1.99 -16.54 6.71
N PRO A 46 1.01 -15.66 6.92
CA PRO A 46 0.40 -14.93 5.81
C PRO A 46 1.34 -13.88 5.23
N VAL A 47 1.14 -13.58 3.95
CA VAL A 47 1.60 -12.35 3.31
C VAL A 47 0.56 -11.27 3.58
N VAL A 48 0.95 -10.14 4.17
CA VAL A 48 0.06 -9.04 4.51
C VAL A 48 0.44 -7.82 3.68
N CYS A 49 -0.45 -7.40 2.79
CA CYS A 49 -0.21 -6.29 1.88
C CYS A 49 -0.82 -4.99 2.39
N VAL A 50 0.01 -3.96 2.50
CA VAL A 50 -0.35 -2.63 2.99
C VAL A 50 -0.15 -1.61 1.87
N PRO A 51 -1.23 -0.98 1.37
CA PRO A 51 -1.18 -0.07 0.23
C PRO A 51 -0.59 1.31 0.57
N GLY A 52 -0.39 2.12 -0.47
CA GLY A 52 0.12 3.48 -0.38
C GLY A 52 -0.83 4.48 0.32
N TYR A 53 -0.45 5.76 0.34
CA TYR A 53 -1.04 6.80 1.18
C TYR A 53 -2.56 6.95 1.02
N GLN A 54 -3.05 7.16 -0.20
CA GLN A 54 -4.48 7.28 -0.55
C GLN A 54 -5.02 6.03 -1.26
N ARG A 55 -4.22 4.98 -1.28
CA ARG A 55 -4.47 3.74 -2.01
C ARG A 55 -5.27 2.75 -1.14
N ASN A 56 -5.66 1.65 -1.73
CA ASN A 56 -6.44 0.62 -1.07
C ASN A 56 -6.04 -0.77 -1.60
N MET A 57 -6.64 -1.80 -1.03
CA MET A 57 -6.31 -3.20 -1.32
C MET A 57 -6.42 -3.61 -2.79
N SER A 58 -7.17 -2.87 -3.63
CA SER A 58 -7.30 -3.20 -5.05
C SER A 58 -5.99 -3.09 -5.83
N ASP A 59 -4.97 -2.39 -5.29
CA ASP A 59 -3.64 -2.34 -5.89
C ASP A 59 -2.96 -3.70 -5.91
N PHE A 60 -3.33 -4.59 -5.00
CA PHE A 60 -2.75 -5.93 -4.88
C PHE A 60 -3.62 -7.03 -5.48
N ALA A 61 -4.71 -6.70 -6.21
CA ALA A 61 -5.61 -7.70 -6.77
C ALA A 61 -4.87 -8.62 -7.76
N ASP A 62 -4.10 -8.04 -8.69
CA ASP A 62 -3.34 -8.79 -9.68
C ASP A 62 -2.18 -9.56 -9.02
N PHE A 63 -1.50 -8.94 -8.04
CA PHE A 63 -0.47 -9.60 -7.23
C PHE A 63 -0.97 -10.90 -6.59
N VAL A 64 -2.15 -10.90 -5.98
CA VAL A 64 -2.71 -12.12 -5.36
C VAL A 64 -2.87 -13.24 -6.38
N ASN A 65 -3.35 -12.92 -7.59
CA ASN A 65 -3.55 -13.92 -8.63
C ASN A 65 -2.23 -14.51 -9.12
N HIS A 66 -1.22 -13.66 -9.39
CA HIS A 66 0.09 -14.12 -9.85
C HIS A 66 0.87 -14.83 -8.75
N PHE A 67 0.84 -14.32 -7.52
CA PHE A 67 1.52 -14.95 -6.38
C PHE A 67 1.01 -16.36 -6.10
N ARG A 68 -0.31 -16.56 -6.17
CA ARG A 68 -0.91 -17.89 -6.04
C ARG A 68 -0.60 -18.81 -7.21
N GLY A 69 -0.52 -18.27 -8.43
CA GLY A 69 -0.09 -19.00 -9.63
C GLY A 69 1.40 -19.39 -9.63
N ALA A 70 2.23 -18.66 -8.89
CA ALA A 70 3.68 -18.88 -8.81
C ALA A 70 4.08 -20.01 -7.83
N HIS A 71 3.38 -21.15 -7.83
CA HIS A 71 3.71 -22.38 -7.08
C HIS A 71 3.49 -22.35 -5.57
N ILE A 72 2.71 -21.41 -5.05
CA ILE A 72 2.35 -21.37 -3.62
C ILE A 72 0.82 -21.47 -3.51
N ASP A 73 0.28 -22.61 -3.93
CA ASP A 73 -1.15 -22.90 -3.87
C ASP A 73 -1.70 -22.72 -2.44
N ASP A 74 -2.84 -22.01 -2.37
CA ASP A 74 -3.58 -21.75 -1.12
C ASP A 74 -2.77 -21.03 -0.02
N TRP A 75 -1.67 -20.32 -0.39
CA TRP A 75 -0.93 -19.52 0.56
C TRP A 75 -1.77 -18.33 1.04
N PRO A 76 -1.87 -18.09 2.36
CA PRO A 76 -2.69 -17.01 2.87
C PRO A 76 -2.12 -15.63 2.52
N VAL A 77 -2.92 -14.82 1.85
CA VAL A 77 -2.65 -13.41 1.59
C VAL A 77 -3.73 -12.56 2.25
N VAL A 78 -3.32 -11.58 3.02
CA VAL A 78 -4.20 -10.62 3.70
C VAL A 78 -4.02 -9.26 3.06
N LEU A 79 -5.08 -8.71 2.50
CA LEU A 79 -5.12 -7.36 1.97
C LEU A 79 -5.89 -6.46 2.92
N VAL A 80 -5.36 -5.29 3.22
CA VAL A 80 -5.96 -4.38 4.20
C VAL A 80 -6.25 -3.02 3.56
N ASP A 81 -7.44 -2.51 3.78
CA ASP A 81 -7.72 -1.09 3.59
C ASP A 81 -7.44 -0.37 4.92
N LEU A 82 -6.44 0.51 4.95
CA LEU A 82 -6.20 1.34 6.13
C LEU A 82 -7.39 2.28 6.37
N LYS A 83 -7.60 2.74 7.61
CA LYS A 83 -8.68 3.68 7.92
C LYS A 83 -8.61 4.92 7.03
N GLY A 84 -9.76 5.38 6.55
CA GLY A 84 -9.87 6.47 5.59
C GLY A 84 -9.53 6.08 4.16
N ARG A 85 -9.34 4.81 3.83
CA ARG A 85 -9.05 4.32 2.47
C ARG A 85 -9.95 3.14 2.12
N GLY A 86 -10.24 2.99 0.83
CA GLY A 86 -11.04 1.88 0.32
C GLY A 86 -12.37 1.74 1.05
N ARG A 87 -12.63 0.57 1.58
CA ARG A 87 -13.87 0.21 2.28
C ARG A 87 -13.79 0.29 3.81
N SER A 88 -12.66 0.76 4.34
CA SER A 88 -12.54 1.06 5.77
C SER A 88 -13.19 2.39 6.14
N SER A 89 -13.61 2.52 7.40
CA SER A 89 -14.19 3.75 7.93
C SER A 89 -13.19 4.90 7.93
N ASP A 90 -13.69 6.11 7.81
CA ASP A 90 -12.90 7.29 8.05
C ASP A 90 -12.61 7.43 9.55
N ARG A 91 -11.45 8.01 9.91
CA ARG A 91 -11.17 8.33 11.31
C ARG A 91 -12.02 9.50 11.78
N ARG A 92 -12.53 9.45 12.98
CA ARG A 92 -13.15 10.61 13.64
C ARG A 92 -12.12 11.69 13.90
N ASP A 93 -11.03 11.33 14.54
CA ASP A 93 -9.89 12.21 14.76
C ASP A 93 -8.95 12.17 13.56
N LYS A 94 -9.06 13.16 12.69
CA LYS A 94 -8.31 13.27 11.44
C LYS A 94 -6.79 13.46 11.65
N SER A 95 -6.37 14.00 12.80
CA SER A 95 -4.94 14.15 13.15
C SER A 95 -4.24 12.79 13.32
N ARG A 96 -5.00 11.72 13.46
CA ARG A 96 -4.49 10.35 13.62
C ARG A 96 -4.20 9.63 12.30
N TYR A 97 -4.25 10.27 11.15
CA TYR A 97 -3.79 9.72 9.88
C TYR A 97 -2.26 9.74 9.78
N VAL A 98 -1.60 8.96 10.62
CA VAL A 98 -0.14 8.80 10.69
C VAL A 98 0.26 7.33 10.74
N SER A 99 1.45 7.00 10.20
CA SER A 99 1.90 5.62 10.02
C SER A 99 2.00 4.81 11.32
N THR A 100 2.36 5.45 12.43
CA THR A 100 2.43 4.80 13.75
C THR A 100 1.06 4.39 14.29
N VAL A 101 0.02 5.17 14.02
CA VAL A 101 -1.36 4.82 14.41
C VAL A 101 -1.94 3.76 13.47
N ASP A 102 -1.69 3.87 12.15
CA ASP A 102 -2.10 2.85 11.19
C ASP A 102 -1.40 1.50 11.47
N ALA A 103 -0.13 1.51 11.94
CA ALA A 103 0.59 0.32 12.37
C ALA A 103 -0.07 -0.36 13.58
N ARG A 104 -0.48 0.42 14.59
CA ARG A 104 -1.20 -0.11 15.77
C ARG A 104 -2.55 -0.71 15.41
N ASP A 105 -3.27 -0.08 14.50
CA ASP A 105 -4.53 -0.63 13.98
C ASP A 105 -4.27 -1.96 13.26
N LEU A 106 -3.22 -2.04 12.43
CA LEU A 106 -2.85 -3.27 11.74
C LEU A 106 -2.46 -4.39 12.71
N ILE A 107 -1.71 -4.08 13.78
CA ILE A 107 -1.39 -5.05 14.85
C ILE A 107 -2.67 -5.63 15.45
N GLN A 108 -3.68 -4.80 15.73
CA GLN A 108 -4.96 -5.26 16.28
C GLN A 108 -5.74 -6.12 15.27
N VAL A 109 -5.71 -5.76 13.98
CA VAL A 109 -6.31 -6.58 12.91
C VAL A 109 -5.65 -7.96 12.86
N LEU A 110 -4.32 -8.04 12.89
CA LEU A 110 -3.58 -9.30 12.84
C LEU A 110 -3.88 -10.16 14.09
N ALA A 111 -3.98 -9.54 15.25
CA ALA A 111 -4.40 -10.24 16.48
C ALA A 111 -5.84 -10.79 16.35
N ALA A 112 -6.79 -10.01 15.80
CA ALA A 112 -8.16 -10.45 15.56
C ALA A 112 -8.27 -11.58 14.51
N LEU A 113 -7.28 -11.71 13.63
CA LEU A 113 -7.12 -12.81 12.68
C LEU A 113 -6.36 -14.01 13.24
N ALA A 114 -5.92 -13.97 14.51
CA ALA A 114 -5.04 -14.95 15.14
C ALA A 114 -3.73 -15.16 14.36
N VAL A 115 -3.12 -14.07 13.90
CA VAL A 115 -1.84 -14.05 13.16
C VAL A 115 -0.73 -13.63 14.12
N ASP A 116 0.15 -14.58 14.45
CA ASP A 116 1.28 -14.36 15.37
C ASP A 116 2.58 -14.00 14.65
N GLY A 117 2.62 -14.11 13.32
CA GLY A 117 3.74 -13.75 12.49
C GLY A 117 3.32 -13.59 11.03
N ALA A 118 3.87 -12.58 10.36
CA ALA A 118 3.51 -12.25 8.99
C ALA A 118 4.72 -11.83 8.15
N ILE A 119 4.63 -12.03 6.84
CA ILE A 119 5.48 -11.40 5.85
C ILE A 119 4.76 -10.12 5.41
N LEU A 120 5.32 -8.97 5.77
CA LEU A 120 4.69 -7.67 5.49
C LEU A 120 5.15 -7.12 4.14
N VAL A 121 4.21 -6.70 3.31
CA VAL A 121 4.47 -6.06 2.02
C VAL A 121 3.90 -4.64 2.08
N GLY A 122 4.77 -3.66 2.20
CA GLY A 122 4.39 -2.26 2.28
C GLY A 122 4.76 -1.48 1.04
N GLN A 123 3.79 -0.86 0.36
CA GLN A 123 4.00 -0.04 -0.81
C GLN A 123 3.91 1.45 -0.46
N GLY A 124 4.94 2.23 -0.77
CA GLY A 124 4.98 3.65 -0.44
C GLY A 124 4.72 3.91 1.05
N TYR A 125 3.64 4.61 1.39
CA TYR A 125 3.23 4.82 2.78
C TYR A 125 2.98 3.52 3.55
N GLY A 126 2.51 2.45 2.89
CA GLY A 126 2.39 1.13 3.51
C GLY A 126 3.73 0.58 4.02
N GLY A 127 4.84 0.96 3.39
CA GLY A 127 6.18 0.66 3.91
C GLY A 127 6.52 1.44 5.17
N GLN A 128 6.06 2.69 5.32
CA GLN A 128 6.19 3.45 6.57
C GLN A 128 5.41 2.76 7.70
N VAL A 129 4.19 2.28 7.39
CA VAL A 129 3.38 1.49 8.35
C VAL A 129 4.09 0.19 8.71
N THR A 130 4.70 -0.51 7.76
CA THR A 130 5.47 -1.73 7.99
C THR A 130 6.67 -1.49 8.92
N MET A 131 7.44 -0.44 8.68
CA MET A 131 8.58 -0.06 9.53
C MET A 131 8.13 0.34 10.94
N ALA A 132 7.03 1.09 11.07
CA ALA A 132 6.45 1.46 12.36
C ALA A 132 5.92 0.25 13.13
N LEU A 133 5.30 -0.72 12.45
CA LEU A 133 4.86 -1.99 13.03
C LEU A 133 6.06 -2.78 13.56
N ALA A 134 7.14 -2.88 12.79
CA ALA A 134 8.35 -3.57 13.21
C ALA A 134 8.98 -2.95 14.46
N ALA A 135 8.92 -1.62 14.59
CA ALA A 135 9.41 -0.91 15.78
C ALA A 135 8.56 -1.21 17.03
N GLU A 136 7.25 -1.40 16.87
CA GLU A 136 6.35 -1.67 17.99
C GLU A 136 6.22 -3.17 18.32
N ARG A 137 6.25 -4.04 17.31
CA ARG A 137 6.05 -5.50 17.42
C ARG A 137 7.03 -6.26 16.51
N PRO A 138 8.33 -6.25 16.79
CA PRO A 138 9.34 -6.87 15.93
C PRO A 138 9.09 -8.38 15.73
N ASN A 139 8.61 -9.09 16.74
CA ASN A 139 8.35 -10.52 16.67
C ASN A 139 7.20 -10.90 15.72
N LEU A 140 6.35 -9.95 15.35
CA LEU A 140 5.29 -10.16 14.38
C LEU A 140 5.81 -10.18 12.94
N VAL A 141 7.01 -9.61 12.71
CA VAL A 141 7.61 -9.48 11.38
C VAL A 141 8.51 -10.66 11.09
N VAL A 142 7.99 -11.63 10.35
CA VAL A 142 8.73 -12.81 9.89
C VAL A 142 9.63 -12.49 8.69
N GLY A 143 9.23 -11.53 7.90
CA GLY A 143 9.96 -10.96 6.79
C GLY A 143 9.26 -9.71 6.29
N ALA A 144 9.95 -8.86 5.56
CA ALA A 144 9.39 -7.63 5.03
C ALA A 144 9.80 -7.40 3.57
N VAL A 145 8.88 -6.82 2.79
CA VAL A 145 9.15 -6.30 1.45
C VAL A 145 8.70 -4.84 1.42
N LEU A 146 9.61 -3.95 1.14
CA LEU A 146 9.33 -2.53 0.97
C LEU A 146 9.36 -2.19 -0.52
N ILE A 147 8.23 -1.71 -1.05
CA ILE A 147 8.09 -1.34 -2.45
C ILE A 147 7.95 0.18 -2.53
N ASP A 148 8.86 0.85 -3.21
CA ASP A 148 8.92 2.32 -3.30
C ASP A 148 8.79 2.99 -1.92
N ALA A 149 9.41 2.40 -0.90
CA ALA A 149 9.33 2.84 0.48
C ALA A 149 10.70 2.82 1.14
N GLY A 150 10.94 3.77 2.03
CA GLY A 150 12.22 3.87 2.72
C GLY A 150 12.20 4.91 3.84
N PRO A 151 13.32 5.06 4.53
CA PRO A 151 13.44 5.98 5.67
C PRO A 151 13.51 7.46 5.27
N VAL A 152 13.68 7.76 3.99
CA VAL A 152 13.80 9.13 3.48
C VAL A 152 12.69 9.36 2.47
N SER A 153 11.75 10.24 2.81
CA SER A 153 10.69 10.68 1.90
C SER A 153 11.16 11.91 1.11
N ASP A 154 10.82 11.99 -0.17
CA ASP A 154 11.07 13.18 -0.97
C ASP A 154 9.86 14.13 -0.86
N PRO A 155 10.01 15.35 -0.32
CA PRO A 155 8.91 16.30 -0.20
C PRO A 155 8.29 16.65 -1.55
N ARG A 156 9.07 16.67 -2.65
CA ARG A 156 8.58 16.94 -4.00
C ARG A 156 7.55 15.90 -4.44
N GLY A 157 7.77 14.63 -4.12
CA GLY A 157 6.81 13.55 -4.37
C GLY A 157 5.50 13.75 -3.58
N LEU A 158 5.58 14.21 -2.32
CA LEU A 158 4.42 14.50 -1.48
C LEU A 158 3.62 15.70 -2.02
N VAL A 159 4.30 16.76 -2.40
CA VAL A 159 3.67 17.94 -3.00
C VAL A 159 3.03 17.61 -4.35
N ARG A 160 3.71 16.84 -5.22
CA ARG A 160 3.14 16.34 -6.47
C ARG A 160 1.87 15.51 -6.21
N LEU A 161 1.93 14.59 -5.27
CA LEU A 161 0.77 13.79 -4.89
C LEU A 161 -0.40 14.66 -4.44
N ARG A 162 -0.16 15.61 -3.52
CA ARG A 162 -1.17 16.58 -3.06
C ARG A 162 -1.83 17.31 -4.22
N ASN A 163 -1.03 17.87 -5.11
CA ASN A 163 -1.53 18.67 -6.24
C ASN A 163 -2.35 17.81 -7.19
N ASN A 164 -1.86 16.61 -7.52
CA ASN A 164 -2.54 15.65 -8.36
C ASN A 164 -3.92 15.27 -7.79
N LEU A 165 -4.01 15.01 -6.48
CA LEU A 165 -5.27 14.64 -5.83
C LEU A 165 -6.25 15.83 -5.78
N LYS A 166 -5.76 17.07 -5.57
CA LYS A 166 -6.57 18.29 -5.65
C LYS A 166 -7.15 18.49 -7.04
N ASP A 167 -6.33 18.35 -8.08
CA ASP A 167 -6.72 18.53 -9.48
C ASP A 167 -7.77 17.48 -9.89
N LEU A 168 -7.61 16.21 -9.49
CA LEU A 168 -8.61 15.17 -9.73
C LEU A 168 -9.92 15.49 -9.03
N GLY A 169 -9.89 15.89 -7.76
CA GLY A 169 -11.07 16.26 -6.99
C GLY A 169 -11.80 17.49 -7.53
N ALA A 170 -11.12 18.35 -8.30
CA ALA A 170 -11.70 19.54 -8.91
C ALA A 170 -12.42 19.24 -10.25
N THR A 171 -12.28 18.03 -10.82
CA THR A 171 -12.92 17.67 -12.08
C THR A 171 -14.46 17.59 -11.95
N ARG A 172 -15.18 18.08 -12.96
CA ARG A 172 -16.64 18.23 -12.92
C ARG A 172 -17.40 17.31 -13.89
N SER A 173 -16.68 16.58 -14.73
CA SER A 173 -17.26 15.66 -15.71
C SER A 173 -16.40 14.44 -15.90
N GLU A 174 -16.99 13.35 -16.39
CA GLU A 174 -16.26 12.14 -16.74
C GLU A 174 -15.12 12.40 -17.73
N ALA A 175 -15.38 13.23 -18.77
CA ALA A 175 -14.36 13.56 -19.76
C ALA A 175 -13.17 14.29 -19.15
N SER A 176 -13.40 15.30 -18.29
CA SER A 176 -12.33 16.01 -17.58
C SER A 176 -11.58 15.10 -16.60
N TYR A 177 -12.27 14.21 -15.90
CA TYR A 177 -11.67 13.21 -15.03
C TYR A 177 -10.74 12.26 -15.79
N ARG A 178 -11.23 11.70 -16.92
CA ARG A 178 -10.43 10.78 -17.75
C ARG A 178 -9.19 11.46 -18.31
N ALA A 179 -9.32 12.69 -18.83
CA ALA A 179 -8.19 13.46 -19.35
C ALA A 179 -7.16 13.78 -18.27
N MET A 180 -7.61 14.21 -17.09
CA MET A 180 -6.74 14.49 -15.94
C MET A 180 -6.03 13.24 -15.46
N SER A 181 -6.76 12.14 -15.25
CA SER A 181 -6.20 10.86 -14.82
C SER A 181 -5.11 10.36 -15.78
N ARG A 182 -5.37 10.44 -17.09
CA ARG A 182 -4.39 10.06 -18.11
C ARG A 182 -3.14 10.94 -18.01
N ARG A 183 -3.30 12.27 -17.94
CA ARG A 183 -2.18 13.23 -17.84
C ARG A 183 -1.29 12.92 -16.63
N MET A 184 -1.90 12.49 -15.52
CA MET A 184 -1.17 12.21 -14.27
C MET A 184 -0.48 10.87 -14.27
N LEU A 185 -1.12 9.84 -14.85
CA LEU A 185 -0.62 8.46 -14.76
C LEU A 185 0.30 8.08 -15.92
N ALA A 186 0.12 8.67 -17.12
CA ALA A 186 0.92 8.28 -18.29
C ALA A 186 2.43 8.44 -18.10
N PRO A 187 2.95 9.47 -17.42
CA PRO A 187 4.40 9.57 -17.15
C PRO A 187 4.95 8.44 -16.28
N ASP A 188 4.15 7.96 -15.34
CA ASP A 188 4.54 6.86 -14.44
C ASP A 188 4.37 5.48 -15.10
N TYR A 189 3.57 5.39 -16.19
CA TYR A 189 3.28 4.13 -16.88
C TYR A 189 3.32 4.33 -18.41
N PRO A 190 4.50 4.59 -18.99
CA PRO A 190 4.62 4.97 -20.41
C PRO A 190 4.17 3.86 -21.38
N ALA A 191 4.23 2.59 -20.98
CA ALA A 191 3.75 1.45 -21.77
C ALA A 191 2.26 1.15 -21.57
N ALA A 192 1.57 1.86 -20.65
CA ALA A 192 0.17 1.58 -20.35
C ALA A 192 -0.77 2.08 -21.46
N ASN A 193 -1.71 1.24 -21.85
CA ASN A 193 -2.82 1.65 -22.69
C ASN A 193 -3.91 2.36 -21.87
N ASP A 194 -4.88 2.97 -22.56
CA ASP A 194 -5.98 3.72 -21.93
C ASP A 194 -6.81 2.87 -20.96
N ARG A 195 -6.96 1.57 -21.23
CA ARG A 195 -7.68 0.65 -20.34
C ARG A 195 -6.97 0.48 -19.01
N LEU A 196 -5.64 0.30 -19.02
CA LEU A 196 -4.84 0.19 -17.79
C LEU A 196 -4.84 1.51 -17.02
N LEU A 197 -4.65 2.66 -17.70
CA LEU A 197 -4.71 3.96 -17.05
C LEU A 197 -6.08 4.22 -16.40
N ALA A 198 -7.18 3.86 -17.07
CA ALA A 198 -8.53 3.95 -16.50
C ALA A 198 -8.72 3.03 -15.29
N LEU A 199 -8.17 1.81 -15.32
CA LEU A 199 -8.18 0.89 -14.18
C LEU A 199 -7.43 1.48 -12.98
N LEU A 200 -6.23 2.03 -13.19
CA LEU A 200 -5.41 2.64 -12.14
C LEU A 200 -6.09 3.87 -11.52
N ALA A 201 -6.72 4.72 -12.35
CA ALA A 201 -7.53 5.84 -11.87
C ALA A 201 -8.71 5.36 -11.03
N GLY A 202 -9.38 4.29 -11.47
CA GLY A 202 -10.49 3.65 -10.76
C GLY A 202 -10.09 3.05 -9.40
N ARG A 203 -8.82 2.78 -9.13
CA ARG A 203 -8.36 2.31 -7.82
C ARG A 203 -8.34 3.41 -6.74
N THR A 204 -8.50 4.67 -7.12
CA THR A 204 -8.52 5.81 -6.18
C THR A 204 -9.81 6.63 -6.21
N HIS A 205 -10.50 6.63 -7.35
CA HIS A 205 -11.75 7.37 -7.53
C HIS A 205 -12.75 6.54 -8.33
N TYR A 206 -14.03 6.80 -8.13
CA TYR A 206 -15.09 6.23 -8.96
C TYR A 206 -16.03 7.32 -9.46
N LEU A 207 -16.74 6.99 -10.55
CA LEU A 207 -17.81 7.83 -11.11
C LEU A 207 -19.16 7.27 -10.65
N ASP A 208 -20.02 8.13 -10.11
CA ASP A 208 -21.40 7.76 -9.83
C ASP A 208 -22.22 7.74 -11.13
N GLN A 209 -23.47 7.28 -11.02
CA GLN A 209 -24.40 7.20 -12.17
C GLN A 209 -24.68 8.55 -12.86
N ARG A 210 -24.33 9.67 -12.21
CA ARG A 210 -24.45 11.03 -12.74
C ARG A 210 -23.13 11.57 -13.29
N GLY A 211 -22.09 10.73 -13.37
CA GLY A 211 -20.76 11.11 -13.84
C GLY A 211 -19.96 11.98 -12.86
N ARG A 212 -20.36 12.04 -11.58
CA ARG A 212 -19.60 12.80 -10.57
C ARG A 212 -18.47 11.93 -10.00
N VAL A 213 -17.32 12.56 -9.82
CA VAL A 213 -16.13 11.93 -9.27
C VAL A 213 -16.20 11.85 -7.75
N HIS A 214 -15.93 10.67 -7.21
CA HIS A 214 -15.87 10.41 -5.78
C HIS A 214 -14.54 9.74 -5.43
N ALA A 215 -13.87 10.23 -4.39
CA ALA A 215 -12.64 9.62 -3.89
C ALA A 215 -12.95 8.32 -3.13
N LEU A 216 -12.11 7.30 -3.31
CA LEU A 216 -12.11 6.07 -2.51
C LEU A 216 -11.26 6.23 -1.23
N PHE A 217 -10.97 7.44 -0.84
CA PHE A 217 -10.23 7.80 0.37
C PHE A 217 -10.83 9.05 1.01
N ASP A 218 -10.56 9.24 2.31
CA ASP A 218 -10.96 10.44 3.04
C ASP A 218 -10.25 11.69 2.48
N PRO A 219 -10.99 12.70 1.98
CA PRO A 219 -10.37 13.92 1.46
C PRO A 219 -9.47 14.66 2.48
N HIS A 220 -9.61 14.38 3.78
CA HIS A 220 -8.72 14.92 4.81
C HIS A 220 -7.26 14.48 4.63
N LEU A 221 -7.02 13.34 3.97
CA LEU A 221 -5.66 12.91 3.62
C LEU A 221 -4.95 13.92 2.71
N ILE A 222 -5.68 14.63 1.84
CA ILE A 222 -5.10 15.71 1.03
C ILE A 222 -4.65 16.88 1.93
N LYS A 223 -5.49 17.24 2.91
CA LYS A 223 -5.16 18.32 3.86
C LYS A 223 -3.93 18.00 4.70
N MET A 224 -3.74 16.74 5.07
CA MET A 224 -2.53 16.33 5.80
C MET A 224 -1.23 16.52 4.99
N LEU A 225 -1.31 16.59 3.66
CA LEU A 225 -0.18 16.86 2.79
C LEU A 225 0.08 18.37 2.60
N GLU A 226 -0.80 19.25 3.09
CA GLU A 226 -0.66 20.72 2.92
C GLU A 226 0.49 21.31 3.74
N VAL A 227 0.99 20.56 4.72
CA VAL A 227 2.14 20.98 5.55
C VAL A 227 3.48 20.86 4.82
N PHE A 228 3.53 20.17 3.66
CA PHE A 228 4.78 19.94 2.92
C PHE A 228 4.96 20.95 1.80
N GLU A 229 6.19 21.49 1.70
CA GLU A 229 6.64 22.35 0.61
C GLU A 229 7.78 21.68 -0.16
N HIS A 230 8.08 22.18 -1.40
CA HIS A 230 9.02 21.53 -2.32
C HIS A 230 10.46 21.43 -1.79
N ASP A 231 10.87 22.39 -0.98
CA ASP A 231 12.23 22.60 -0.45
C ASP A 231 12.36 22.18 1.01
N ASP A 232 11.33 21.53 1.57
CA ASP A 232 11.40 20.98 2.92
C ASP A 232 12.55 19.96 3.06
N ILE A 233 13.19 19.98 4.22
CA ILE A 233 14.17 18.96 4.62
C ILE A 233 13.49 18.04 5.64
N LEU A 234 13.01 16.91 5.16
CA LEU A 234 12.35 15.94 6.03
C LEU A 234 13.38 15.12 6.83
N VAL A 235 13.08 14.93 8.11
CA VAL A 235 13.96 14.14 9.00
C VAL A 235 13.95 12.67 8.56
N PRO A 236 15.13 12.09 8.23
CA PRO A 236 15.24 10.70 7.83
C PRO A 236 14.83 9.75 8.97
N GLN A 237 13.97 8.79 8.67
CA GLN A 237 13.44 7.81 9.61
C GLN A 237 14.28 6.52 9.66
N TRP A 238 15.61 6.64 9.66
CA TRP A 238 16.52 5.48 9.78
C TRP A 238 16.25 4.59 11.01
N PRO A 239 15.87 5.12 12.19
CA PRO A 239 15.50 4.27 13.31
C PRO A 239 14.35 3.31 13.01
N LEU A 240 13.33 3.74 12.24
CA LEU A 240 12.23 2.86 11.81
C LEU A 240 12.70 1.82 10.81
N TYR A 241 13.58 2.17 9.87
CA TYR A 241 14.18 1.19 8.96
C TYR A 241 15.01 0.15 9.72
N ASN A 242 15.79 0.58 10.71
CA ASN A 242 16.60 -0.30 11.54
C ASN A 242 15.75 -1.24 12.43
N ALA A 243 14.49 -0.93 12.70
CA ALA A 243 13.58 -1.83 13.40
C ALA A 243 13.32 -3.14 12.63
N LEU A 244 13.56 -3.16 11.33
CA LEU A 244 13.52 -4.37 10.49
C LEU A 244 14.81 -5.21 10.57
N ALA A 245 15.82 -4.85 11.38
CA ALA A 245 17.15 -5.47 11.39
C ALA A 245 17.12 -7.00 11.60
N ASN A 246 16.16 -7.49 12.37
CA ASN A 246 16.05 -8.91 12.72
C ASN A 246 15.16 -9.71 11.75
N ALA A 247 14.55 -9.08 10.76
CA ALA A 247 13.71 -9.74 9.77
C ALA A 247 14.42 -9.79 8.41
N PRO A 248 14.35 -10.90 7.67
CA PRO A 248 14.72 -10.92 6.26
C PRO A 248 13.99 -9.79 5.51
N LEU A 249 14.73 -9.06 4.68
CA LEU A 249 14.23 -7.87 4.02
C LEU A 249 14.48 -7.95 2.51
N MET A 250 13.46 -7.58 1.74
CA MET A 250 13.58 -7.32 0.31
C MET A 250 13.17 -5.87 0.03
N LEU A 251 13.93 -5.19 -0.79
CA LEU A 251 13.63 -3.85 -1.29
C LEU A 251 13.28 -3.93 -2.78
N MET A 252 12.12 -3.43 -3.13
CA MET A 252 11.71 -3.29 -4.52
C MET A 252 11.54 -1.81 -4.84
N ARG A 253 12.05 -1.37 -5.97
CA ARG A 253 11.92 0.00 -6.44
C ARG A 253 11.43 0.00 -7.88
N THR A 254 10.34 0.73 -8.17
CA THR A 254 9.96 0.97 -9.55
C THR A 254 10.92 1.98 -10.21
N GLN A 255 11.26 1.77 -11.46
CA GLN A 255 12.28 2.56 -12.15
C GLN A 255 11.97 4.06 -12.15
N LEU A 256 10.70 4.42 -12.37
CA LEU A 256 10.23 5.79 -12.54
C LEU A 256 9.67 6.42 -11.25
N THR A 257 9.80 5.75 -10.10
CA THR A 257 9.26 6.30 -8.84
C THR A 257 9.96 7.58 -8.41
N GLU A 258 9.17 8.53 -7.89
CA GLU A 258 9.65 9.71 -7.18
C GLU A 258 9.51 9.60 -5.65
N GLN A 259 8.98 8.47 -5.13
CA GLN A 259 8.77 8.30 -3.70
C GLN A 259 10.06 7.98 -2.94
N VAL A 260 10.94 7.20 -3.56
CA VAL A 260 12.27 6.85 -3.02
C VAL A 260 13.32 7.10 -4.08
N ARG A 261 14.24 8.02 -3.81
CA ARG A 261 15.36 8.31 -4.70
C ARG A 261 16.26 7.10 -4.84
N ARG A 262 16.94 7.00 -5.98
CA ARG A 262 17.88 5.92 -6.27
C ARG A 262 19.00 5.85 -5.21
N GLU A 263 19.53 7.00 -4.82
CA GLU A 263 20.59 7.11 -3.80
C GLU A 263 20.13 6.59 -2.44
N THR A 264 18.86 6.85 -2.06
CA THR A 264 18.26 6.32 -0.84
C THR A 264 18.13 4.80 -0.91
N PHE A 265 17.65 4.26 -2.04
CA PHE A 265 17.54 2.82 -2.26
C PHE A 265 18.90 2.13 -2.16
N GLU A 266 19.93 2.68 -2.82
CA GLU A 266 21.30 2.16 -2.76
C GLU A 266 21.88 2.24 -1.34
N GLU A 267 21.59 3.32 -0.59
CA GLU A 267 22.03 3.45 0.81
C GLU A 267 21.34 2.42 1.72
N MET A 268 20.04 2.14 1.50
CA MET A 268 19.35 1.09 2.24
C MET A 268 20.00 -0.27 2.01
N LEU A 269 20.37 -0.61 0.79
CA LEU A 269 21.08 -1.86 0.45
C LEU A 269 22.49 -1.89 1.07
N ARG A 270 23.23 -0.77 1.07
CA ARG A 270 24.57 -0.70 1.71
C ARG A 270 24.51 -0.93 3.21
N ARG A 271 23.47 -0.42 3.88
CA ARG A 271 23.28 -0.60 5.33
C ARG A 271 22.86 -2.01 5.71
N ARG A 272 22.21 -2.72 4.81
CA ARG A 272 21.69 -4.06 5.01
C ARG A 272 22.20 -4.99 3.90
N ARG A 273 23.40 -5.55 4.08
CA ARG A 273 24.03 -6.46 3.09
C ARG A 273 23.29 -7.80 2.92
N ASP A 274 22.46 -8.16 3.90
CA ASP A 274 21.60 -9.35 3.88
C ASP A 274 20.26 -9.10 3.17
N CYS A 275 20.01 -7.88 2.71
CA CYS A 275 18.81 -7.45 2.02
C CYS A 275 18.91 -7.73 0.52
N GLU A 276 17.81 -8.16 -0.07
CA GLU A 276 17.68 -8.34 -1.52
C GLU A 276 17.13 -7.06 -2.15
N GLY A 277 17.74 -6.60 -3.24
CA GLY A 277 17.30 -5.43 -4.01
C GLY A 277 16.78 -5.82 -5.38
N TYR A 278 15.65 -5.29 -5.79
CA TYR A 278 15.06 -5.51 -7.11
C TYR A 278 14.51 -4.20 -7.68
N VAL A 279 14.76 -3.96 -8.98
CA VAL A 279 14.19 -2.82 -9.72
C VAL A 279 13.13 -3.34 -10.69
N ILE A 280 11.92 -2.76 -10.59
CA ILE A 280 10.82 -3.04 -11.51
C ILE A 280 10.90 -2.02 -12.64
N GLU A 281 11.22 -2.51 -13.82
CA GLU A 281 11.49 -1.66 -14.98
C GLU A 281 10.22 -1.10 -15.63
N GLY A 282 10.34 0.04 -16.29
CA GLY A 282 9.31 0.62 -17.16
C GLY A 282 8.04 1.14 -16.47
N GLN A 283 8.04 1.23 -15.15
CA GLN A 283 6.87 1.72 -14.40
C GLN A 283 7.24 2.58 -13.20
N GLY A 284 6.29 3.43 -12.79
CA GLY A 284 6.34 4.25 -11.59
C GLY A 284 5.52 3.67 -10.44
N SER A 285 5.22 4.52 -9.46
CA SER A 285 4.48 4.12 -8.25
C SER A 285 2.98 4.45 -8.36
N PRO A 286 2.10 3.54 -7.90
CA PRO A 286 2.34 2.24 -7.27
C PRO A 286 2.85 1.16 -8.25
N ALA A 287 3.72 0.26 -7.79
CA ALA A 287 4.11 -0.91 -8.57
C ALA A 287 2.87 -1.73 -8.96
N LEU A 288 2.76 -2.12 -10.22
CA LEU A 288 1.59 -2.81 -10.74
C LEU A 288 1.49 -4.25 -10.23
N LEU A 289 2.62 -4.95 -10.14
CA LEU A 289 2.72 -6.36 -9.74
C LEU A 289 1.72 -7.24 -10.49
N ASN A 290 1.51 -6.93 -11.77
CA ASN A 290 0.48 -7.53 -12.61
C ASN A 290 1.04 -8.47 -13.69
N THR A 291 2.32 -8.82 -13.57
CA THR A 291 2.97 -9.83 -14.42
C THR A 291 3.67 -10.87 -13.55
N PRO A 292 3.87 -12.10 -14.05
CA PRO A 292 4.66 -13.11 -13.36
C PRO A 292 6.09 -12.64 -13.06
N GLU A 293 6.71 -11.91 -13.98
CA GLU A 293 8.08 -11.40 -13.87
C GLU A 293 8.26 -10.43 -12.69
N ASP A 294 7.26 -9.59 -12.44
CA ASP A 294 7.26 -8.66 -11.29
C ASP A 294 7.07 -9.37 -9.95
N VAL A 295 6.33 -10.49 -9.96
CA VAL A 295 5.95 -11.22 -8.74
C VAL A 295 6.94 -12.35 -8.40
N GLU A 296 7.62 -12.95 -9.37
CA GLU A 296 8.54 -14.07 -9.15
C GLU A 296 9.66 -13.76 -8.13
N PRO A 297 10.36 -12.60 -8.19
CA PRO A 297 11.39 -12.26 -7.19
C PRO A 297 10.84 -12.27 -5.76
N PHE A 298 9.61 -11.78 -5.59
CA PHE A 298 8.92 -11.82 -4.32
C PHE A 298 8.57 -13.26 -3.90
N ALA A 299 8.03 -14.07 -4.81
CA ALA A 299 7.68 -15.47 -4.54
C ALA A 299 8.93 -16.28 -4.15
N ASP A 300 10.06 -16.04 -4.80
CA ASP A 300 11.35 -16.63 -4.46
C ASP A 300 11.83 -16.23 -3.07
N PHE A 301 11.73 -14.95 -2.73
CA PHE A 301 12.05 -14.46 -1.40
C PHE A 301 11.24 -15.18 -0.33
N VAL A 302 9.92 -15.29 -0.50
CA VAL A 302 9.04 -16.01 0.42
C VAL A 302 9.44 -17.49 0.53
N ARG A 303 9.69 -18.17 -0.59
CA ARG A 303 10.11 -19.59 -0.60
C ARG A 303 11.41 -19.81 0.19
N ARG A 304 12.42 -18.94 0.02
CA ARG A 304 13.70 -19.01 0.76
C ARG A 304 13.51 -18.78 2.26
N LEU A 305 12.69 -17.79 2.62
CA LEU A 305 12.39 -17.48 4.01
C LEU A 305 11.75 -18.68 4.73
N LEU A 306 10.78 -19.32 4.10
CA LEU A 306 10.07 -20.47 4.68
C LEU A 306 10.96 -21.72 4.79
N LYS A 307 11.87 -21.94 3.83
CA LYS A 307 12.86 -23.04 3.91
C LYS A 307 13.78 -22.86 5.11
N ARG A 308 14.29 -21.64 5.34
CA ARG A 308 15.16 -21.32 6.50
C ARG A 308 14.46 -21.60 7.83
N ARG A 309 13.17 -21.24 7.96
CA ARG A 309 12.40 -21.49 9.20
C ARG A 309 12.08 -22.95 9.47
N ARG A 310 11.97 -23.79 8.44
CA ARG A 310 11.77 -25.24 8.62
C ARG A 310 13.05 -25.96 9.02
N ALA A 311 14.20 -25.34 8.77
CA ALA A 311 15.52 -25.89 9.11
C ALA A 311 16.07 -25.42 10.47
N ALA A 312 15.46 -24.38 11.06
CA ALA A 312 15.78 -23.86 12.40
C ALA A 312 14.81 -24.38 13.48
#